data_99dc43fe217d906456750c1faaec316d
#
_entry.id   99dc43fe217d906456750c1faaec316d
#
_cell.length_a   1.000
_cell.length_b   1.000
_cell.length_c   1.000
_cell.angle_alpha   90.00
_cell.angle_beta   90.00
_cell.angle_gamma   90.00
#
_symmetry.space_group_name_H-M   'P 1'
#
loop_
_entity.id
_entity.type
_entity.pdbx_description
1 polymer ?
#
loop_
_entity_poly.entity_id
_entity_poly.type
_entity_poly.pdbx_seq_one_letter_code
_entity_poly.pdbx_strand_id
1 'polypeptide(L)'
;MPEAVIVSTARSPIGRAMKGSLVSMRPDDLATQMVRAALDNVPALNPHQIDDLILGCGLPGGESGFNMARVVAIELGYDFLPGTTVNRYCSSSLQTTR
;
A
#
# COMPACT_ATOMS: atom_id res chain seq x y z
N MET A 1 27.17 -8.22 5.34
CA MET A 1 26.19 -7.65 4.40
C MET A 1 24.82 -7.69 5.02
N PRO A 2 24.13 -6.55 5.07
CA PRO A 2 22.73 -6.59 5.52
C PRO A 2 21.87 -7.36 4.51
N GLU A 3 20.89 -8.07 5.02
CA GLU A 3 19.94 -8.81 4.21
C GLU A 3 18.58 -8.13 4.27
N ALA A 4 17.87 -8.12 3.14
CA ALA A 4 16.48 -7.69 3.09
C ALA A 4 15.59 -8.90 3.41
N VAL A 5 14.68 -8.73 4.34
CA VAL A 5 13.76 -9.81 4.75
C VAL A 5 12.32 -9.28 4.76
N ILE A 6 11.36 -10.17 4.52
CA ILE A 6 9.94 -9.85 4.63
C ILE A 6 9.50 -10.22 6.05
N VAL A 7 9.00 -9.24 6.80
CA VAL A 7 8.63 -9.44 8.21
C VAL A 7 7.11 -9.48 8.44
N SER A 8 6.31 -9.04 7.47
CA SER A 8 4.86 -9.07 7.59
C SER A 8 4.23 -9.03 6.20
N THR A 9 3.07 -9.67 6.08
CA THR A 9 2.28 -9.62 4.84
C THR A 9 0.80 -9.47 5.21
N ALA A 10 0.03 -8.87 4.29
CA ALA A 10 -1.41 -8.81 4.39
C ALA A 10 -1.99 -8.82 2.98
N ARG A 11 -3.23 -9.30 2.85
CA ARG A 11 -3.89 -9.38 1.57
C ARG A 11 -5.39 -9.18 1.74
N SER A 12 -5.98 -8.37 0.87
CA SER A 12 -7.43 -8.24 0.78
C SER A 12 -8.02 -9.37 -0.08
N PRO A 13 -9.34 -9.59 -0.02
CA PRO A 13 -10.00 -10.35 -1.08
C PRO A 13 -9.78 -9.68 -2.43
N ILE A 14 -9.80 -10.46 -3.49
CA ILE A 14 -9.75 -9.93 -4.86
C ILE A 14 -11.10 -9.28 -5.20
N GLY A 15 -12.17 -9.89 -4.73
CA GLY A 15 -13.52 -9.46 -5.04
C GLY A 15 -13.92 -9.84 -6.47
N ARG A 16 -15.18 -9.57 -6.79
CA ARG A 16 -15.73 -9.79 -8.12
C ARG A 16 -16.02 -8.44 -8.74
N ALA A 17 -15.53 -8.20 -9.93
CA ALA A 17 -15.78 -6.95 -10.63
C ALA A 17 -17.28 -6.69 -10.78
N MET A 18 -17.69 -5.46 -10.57
CA MET A 18 -19.04 -4.93 -10.74
C MET A 18 -20.10 -5.46 -9.76
N LYS A 19 -19.88 -6.61 -9.12
CA LYS A 19 -20.86 -7.25 -8.23
C LYS A 19 -20.29 -7.72 -6.89
N GLY A 20 -18.98 -7.57 -6.67
CA GLY A 20 -18.31 -8.09 -5.48
C GLY A 20 -18.39 -7.16 -4.28
N SER A 21 -17.88 -7.64 -3.16
CA SER A 21 -17.90 -6.92 -1.88
C SER A 21 -17.04 -5.63 -1.89
N LEU A 22 -16.12 -5.50 -2.83
CA LEU A 22 -15.23 -4.35 -2.93
C LEU A 22 -15.69 -3.28 -3.92
N VAL A 23 -16.88 -3.44 -4.51
CA VAL A 23 -17.40 -2.54 -5.55
C VAL A 23 -17.46 -1.09 -5.09
N SER A 24 -17.85 -0.84 -3.85
CA SER A 24 -17.96 0.52 -3.29
C SER A 24 -16.74 0.93 -2.46
N MET A 25 -15.71 0.09 -2.42
CA MET A 25 -14.50 0.40 -1.68
C MET A 25 -13.58 1.31 -2.48
N ARG A 26 -13.16 2.43 -1.90
CA ARG A 26 -12.14 3.28 -2.53
C ARG A 26 -10.80 2.54 -2.51
N PRO A 27 -10.03 2.60 -3.62
CA PRO A 27 -8.75 1.92 -3.66
C PRO A 27 -7.73 2.45 -2.65
N ASP A 28 -7.72 3.74 -2.37
CA ASP A 28 -6.84 4.33 -1.35
C ASP A 28 -7.20 3.83 0.05
N ASP A 29 -8.49 3.73 0.37
CA ASP A 29 -8.95 3.19 1.65
C ASP A 29 -8.58 1.71 1.79
N LEU A 30 -8.72 0.94 0.72
CA LEU A 30 -8.34 -0.47 0.72
C LEU A 30 -6.84 -0.64 0.97
N ALA A 31 -6.01 0.13 0.26
CA ALA A 31 -4.57 0.09 0.44
C ALA A 31 -4.17 0.48 1.88
N THR A 32 -4.82 1.52 2.42
CA THR A 32 -4.59 1.95 3.81
C THR A 32 -4.91 0.84 4.79
N GLN A 33 -6.03 0.13 4.62
CA GLN A 33 -6.39 -0.99 5.48
C GLN A 33 -5.36 -2.13 5.40
N MET A 34 -4.82 -2.39 4.21
CA MET A 34 -3.84 -3.46 4.05
C MET A 34 -2.49 -3.11 4.67
N VAL A 35 -2.05 -1.87 4.53
CA VAL A 35 -0.83 -1.39 5.20
C VAL A 35 -1.00 -1.46 6.71
N ARG A 36 -2.14 -1.01 7.23
CA ARG A 36 -2.44 -1.07 8.66
C ARG A 36 -2.44 -2.51 9.16
N ALA A 37 -3.05 -3.43 8.43
CA ALA A 37 -3.07 -4.85 8.80
C ALA A 37 -1.66 -5.45 8.84
N ALA A 38 -0.82 -5.10 7.87
CA ALA A 38 0.57 -5.56 7.86
C ALA A 38 1.37 -5.00 9.05
N LEU A 39 1.16 -3.73 9.39
CA LEU A 39 1.83 -3.09 10.53
C LEU A 39 1.33 -3.65 11.86
N ASP A 40 0.06 -4.00 11.97
CA ASP A 40 -0.50 -4.58 13.20
C ASP A 40 0.15 -5.93 13.55
N ASN A 41 0.70 -6.63 12.57
CA ASN A 41 1.42 -7.89 12.80
C ASN A 41 2.82 -7.68 13.38
N VAL A 42 3.31 -6.45 13.40
CA VAL A 42 4.62 -6.08 13.96
C VAL A 42 4.48 -4.92 14.94
N PRO A 43 3.79 -5.14 16.07
CA PRO A 43 3.45 -4.03 16.99
C PRO A 43 4.68 -3.37 17.62
N ALA A 44 5.82 -4.07 17.64
CA ALA A 44 7.07 -3.52 18.18
C ALA A 44 7.72 -2.48 17.25
N LEU A 45 7.28 -2.39 15.99
CA LEU A 45 7.83 -1.43 15.04
C LEU A 45 7.30 -0.03 15.34
N ASN A 46 8.21 0.91 15.57
CA ASN A 46 7.84 2.32 15.63
C ASN A 46 7.64 2.84 14.20
N PRO A 47 6.47 3.40 13.85
CA PRO A 47 6.22 3.90 12.50
C PRO A 47 7.27 4.89 12.00
N HIS A 48 7.91 5.66 12.89
CA HIS A 48 8.98 6.59 12.54
C HIS A 48 10.25 5.91 12.04
N GLN A 49 10.36 4.59 12.21
CA GLN A 49 11.47 3.79 11.68
C GLN A 49 11.25 3.34 10.24
N ILE A 50 10.05 3.60 9.68
CA ILE A 50 9.74 3.27 8.29
C ILE A 50 10.35 4.34 7.40
N ASP A 51 11.21 3.95 6.48
CA ASP A 51 11.91 4.88 5.60
C ASP A 51 11.07 5.32 4.41
N ASP A 52 10.23 4.44 3.89
CA ASP A 52 9.47 4.74 2.68
C ASP A 52 8.24 3.81 2.56
N LEU A 53 7.23 4.30 1.88
CA LEU A 53 6.06 3.52 1.47
C LEU A 53 6.04 3.49 -0.06
N ILE A 54 6.23 2.32 -0.63
CA ILE A 54 6.30 2.16 -2.08
C ILE A 54 5.11 1.32 -2.54
N LEU A 55 4.22 1.93 -3.32
CA LEU A 55 2.96 1.33 -3.73
C LEU A 55 2.94 1.12 -5.25
N GLY A 56 2.50 -0.05 -5.68
CA GLY A 56 2.28 -0.34 -7.09
C GLY A 56 0.87 0.05 -7.51
N CYS A 57 0.73 0.79 -8.62
CA CYS A 57 -0.56 1.14 -9.19
C CYS A 57 -0.46 1.12 -10.72
N GLY A 58 -1.09 0.12 -11.34
CA GLY A 58 -1.01 -0.10 -12.78
C GLY A 58 -1.89 0.84 -13.61
N LEU A 59 -2.97 1.35 -13.04
CA LEU A 59 -3.91 2.26 -13.72
C LEU A 59 -4.21 3.45 -12.81
N PRO A 60 -3.27 4.38 -12.64
CA PRO A 60 -3.52 5.57 -11.82
C PRO A 60 -4.55 6.48 -12.49
N GLY A 61 -5.42 7.07 -11.67
CA GLY A 61 -6.48 7.96 -12.13
C GLY A 61 -7.61 8.00 -11.12
N GLY A 62 -8.35 9.11 -11.08
CA GLY A 62 -9.45 9.29 -10.13
C GLY A 62 -8.98 9.04 -8.70
N GLU A 63 -9.64 8.11 -8.00
CA GLU A 63 -9.35 7.76 -6.61
C GLU A 63 -7.99 7.06 -6.44
N SER A 64 -7.40 6.55 -7.51
CA SER A 64 -6.05 5.98 -7.54
C SER A 64 -5.04 6.95 -8.15
N GLY A 65 -5.43 8.20 -8.36
CA GLY A 65 -4.59 9.21 -8.98
C GLY A 65 -3.59 9.84 -8.01
N PHE A 66 -2.87 10.81 -8.56
CA PHE A 66 -1.80 11.50 -7.84
C PHE A 66 -0.74 10.51 -7.37
N ASN A 67 -0.06 10.81 -6.26
CA ASN A 67 0.85 9.87 -5.61
C ASN A 67 0.08 9.12 -4.52
N MET A 68 -0.56 8.01 -4.91
CA MET A 68 -1.43 7.24 -4.02
C MET A 68 -0.68 6.74 -2.77
N ALA A 69 0.60 6.41 -2.89
CA ALA A 69 1.40 5.99 -1.73
C ALA A 69 1.44 7.08 -0.66
N ARG A 70 1.61 8.33 -1.06
CA ARG A 70 1.61 9.44 -0.12
C ARG A 70 0.22 9.69 0.46
N VAL A 71 -0.83 9.52 -0.35
CA VAL A 71 -2.21 9.61 0.13
C VAL A 71 -2.46 8.56 1.23
N VAL A 72 -2.01 7.33 1.02
CA VAL A 72 -2.11 6.26 2.01
C VAL A 72 -1.34 6.61 3.28
N ALA A 73 -0.14 7.15 3.17
CA ALA A 73 0.64 7.58 4.34
C ALA A 73 -0.12 8.63 5.17
N ILE A 74 -0.76 9.58 4.51
CA ILE A 74 -1.58 10.60 5.19
C ILE A 74 -2.82 9.96 5.84
N GLU A 75 -3.49 9.04 5.15
CA GLU A 75 -4.64 8.34 5.72
C GLU A 75 -4.27 7.52 6.97
N LEU A 76 -3.05 6.96 7.00
CA LEU A 76 -2.54 6.26 8.18
C LEU A 76 -2.25 7.21 9.35
N GLY A 77 -2.20 8.51 9.11
CA GLY A 77 -1.78 9.49 10.10
C GLY A 77 -0.27 9.67 10.16
N TYR A 78 0.46 9.20 9.16
CA TYR A 78 1.94 9.23 9.12
C TYR A 78 2.40 10.34 8.17
N ASP A 79 2.21 11.58 8.55
CA ASP A 79 2.57 12.74 7.74
C ASP A 79 4.08 12.87 7.48
N PHE A 80 4.88 12.22 8.31
CA PHE A 80 6.34 12.14 8.18
C PHE A 80 6.82 11.13 7.13
N LEU A 81 5.94 10.18 6.70
CA LEU A 81 6.34 9.04 5.86
C LEU A 81 6.30 9.42 4.38
N PRO A 82 7.44 9.40 3.68
CA PRO A 82 7.42 9.60 2.23
C PRO A 82 6.74 8.45 1.52
N GLY A 83 6.24 8.71 0.32
CA GLY A 83 5.59 7.69 -0.48
C GLY A 83 5.91 7.83 -1.95
N THR A 84 6.09 6.69 -2.60
CA THR A 84 6.37 6.60 -4.03
C THR A 84 5.38 5.63 -4.67
N THR A 85 4.75 6.05 -5.74
CA THR A 85 3.86 5.18 -6.52
C THR A 85 4.56 4.77 -7.81
N VAL A 86 4.60 3.47 -8.06
CA VAL A 86 5.31 2.87 -9.20
C VAL A 86 4.30 2.24 -10.14
N ASN A 87 4.48 2.47 -11.43
CA ASN A 87 3.66 1.86 -12.46
C ASN A 87 4.51 1.06 -13.44
N ARG A 88 4.31 -0.24 -13.44
CA ARG A 88 4.76 -1.18 -14.47
C ARG A 88 3.59 -2.10 -14.85
N TYR A 89 2.40 -1.52 -14.93
CA TYR A 89 1.16 -2.25 -15.21
C TYR A 89 1.03 -3.50 -14.32
N CYS A 90 0.93 -4.70 -14.90
CA CYS A 90 0.71 -5.94 -14.13
C CYS A 90 1.87 -6.30 -13.21
N SER A 91 3.06 -5.75 -13.39
CA SER A 91 4.24 -6.04 -12.57
C SER A 91 4.60 -4.93 -11.59
N SER A 92 3.67 -4.00 -11.33
CA SER A 92 3.94 -2.85 -10.45
C SER A 92 4.36 -3.28 -9.05
N SER A 93 3.63 -4.20 -8.43
CA SER A 93 3.94 -4.66 -7.07
C SER A 93 5.21 -5.51 -6.98
N LEU A 94 5.56 -6.20 -8.06
CA LEU A 94 6.85 -6.87 -8.12
C LEU A 94 7.99 -5.85 -8.10
N GLN A 95 7.83 -4.75 -8.84
CA GLN A 95 8.82 -3.67 -8.87
C GLN A 95 8.96 -3.01 -7.49
N THR A 96 7.86 -2.80 -6.76
CA THR A 96 7.94 -2.18 -5.42
C THR A 96 8.66 -3.06 -4.42
N THR A 97 8.59 -4.37 -4.58
CA THR A 97 9.27 -5.32 -3.69
C THR A 97 10.77 -5.39 -3.98
N ARG A 98 11.18 -5.13 -5.19
CA ARG A 98 12.58 -5.18 -5.61
C ARG A 98 13.42 -4.06 -5.02
#